data_256c70e1d40add3474dc647b8b051516
#
_entry.id   256c70e1d40add3474dc647b8b051516
#
_cell.length_a   1.000
_cell.length_b   1.000
_cell.length_c   1.000
_cell.angle_alpha   90.00
_cell.angle_beta   90.00
_cell.angle_gamma   90.00
#
_symmetry.space_group_name_H-M   'P 1'
#
loop_
_entity.id
_entity.type
_entity.pdbx_description
1 polymer ?
#
loop_
_entity_poly.entity_id
_entity_poly.type
_entity_poly.pdbx_seq_one_letter_code
_entity_poly.pdbx_strand_id
1 'polypeptide(L)'
;MGEEQKDRVSYADRAIGANHPRAPSLKGRMTMPHSQPAWTLAGLIARRTDATIDLAAAQAGLTTAATGDHLLGIDLGNDPRGQYEPSDHWARGEDLVAIYEPADQRQLRATLMWRWLAGPSPAWELVVSAQTSLLESDSRVAVISDIAAGTIAWGRSTAGGAVWEPLGTGSPCPLEADCLLVQRRGDAVVLAVHPADARRIELIVAGERLRIACWLFSEAIEKGVLLRSRVRAAVGPHQDTAWASATVAALAASPPLLTT
;
A
#
# COMPACT_ATOMS: atom_id res chain seq x y z
N MET A 1 33.07 40.50 46.06
CA MET A 1 33.81 39.84 47.15
C MET A 1 32.75 39.11 47.98
N GLY A 2 32.69 37.78 47.81
CA GLY A 2 31.74 36.88 48.48
C GLY A 2 32.15 35.45 48.09
N GLU A 3 32.72 34.76 49.07
CA GLU A 3 33.41 33.48 48.92
C GLU A 3 32.45 32.33 48.62
N GLU A 4 32.89 31.46 47.77
CA GLU A 4 32.34 30.16 47.41
C GLU A 4 32.69 29.12 48.50
N GLN A 5 31.69 28.57 49.17
CA GLN A 5 31.88 27.53 50.16
C GLN A 5 31.55 26.18 49.52
N LYS A 6 32.61 25.37 49.27
CA LYS A 6 32.54 23.99 48.79
C LYS A 6 32.22 23.05 49.94
N ASP A 7 31.05 22.45 49.97
CA ASP A 7 30.74 21.32 50.81
C ASP A 7 31.10 19.98 50.13
N ARG A 8 32.10 19.33 50.70
CA ARG A 8 32.49 17.95 50.38
C ARG A 8 31.63 17.01 51.21
N VAL A 9 30.79 16.20 50.56
CA VAL A 9 30.11 15.08 51.19
C VAL A 9 30.91 13.81 50.93
N SER A 10 31.41 13.22 52.01
CA SER A 10 32.11 11.93 52.09
C SER A 10 31.07 10.80 51.95
N TYR A 11 31.27 9.91 50.98
CA TYR A 11 30.51 8.65 50.87
C TYR A 11 31.29 7.54 51.58
N ALA A 12 30.71 7.07 52.69
CA ALA A 12 31.17 5.89 53.39
C ALA A 12 30.64 4.61 52.73
N ASP A 13 31.56 3.66 52.48
CA ASP A 13 31.32 2.30 52.08
C ASP A 13 30.36 1.55 53.03
N ARG A 14 29.29 1.01 52.46
CA ARG A 14 28.55 -0.12 53.04
C ARG A 14 28.42 -1.23 52.02
N ALA A 15 29.25 -2.22 52.15
CA ALA A 15 29.11 -3.53 51.54
C ALA A 15 27.88 -4.23 52.14
N ILE A 16 26.86 -4.45 51.31
CA ILE A 16 25.74 -5.35 51.65
C ILE A 16 25.78 -6.48 50.62
N GLY A 17 26.12 -7.66 51.06
CA GLY A 17 26.04 -8.89 50.28
C GLY A 17 24.57 -9.18 49.92
N ALA A 18 24.26 -9.17 48.64
CA ALA A 18 22.98 -9.62 48.11
C ALA A 18 23.19 -10.91 47.33
N ASN A 19 22.67 -12.02 47.89
CA ASN A 19 22.45 -13.28 47.21
C ASN A 19 21.54 -13.01 45.98
N HIS A 20 22.10 -13.08 44.77
CA HIS A 20 21.33 -13.11 43.55
C HIS A 20 20.79 -14.52 43.30
N PRO A 21 19.47 -14.73 43.22
CA PRO A 21 18.92 -15.98 42.71
C PRO A 21 19.28 -16.10 41.20
N ARG A 22 19.92 -17.22 40.84
CA ARG A 22 20.18 -17.57 39.44
C ARG A 22 18.88 -17.59 38.65
N ALA A 23 18.77 -16.71 37.67
CA ALA A 23 17.68 -16.74 36.67
C ALA A 23 17.71 -18.06 35.89
N PRO A 24 16.56 -18.70 35.63
CA PRO A 24 16.50 -19.92 34.85
C PRO A 24 16.94 -19.62 33.40
N SER A 25 17.89 -20.40 32.91
CA SER A 25 18.38 -20.37 31.53
C SER A 25 17.26 -20.82 30.59
N LEU A 26 16.50 -19.89 30.03
CA LEU A 26 15.57 -20.10 28.92
C LEU A 26 16.37 -20.27 27.61
N LYS A 27 17.02 -21.44 27.45
CA LYS A 27 17.49 -21.92 26.15
C LYS A 27 16.32 -22.54 25.37
N GLY A 28 15.28 -21.77 25.13
CA GLY A 28 14.31 -22.03 24.09
C GLY A 28 14.81 -21.33 22.83
N ARG A 29 15.53 -22.03 21.97
CA ARG A 29 15.81 -21.58 20.60
C ARG A 29 14.45 -21.54 19.88
N MET A 30 13.80 -20.39 19.86
CA MET A 30 12.70 -20.13 18.96
C MET A 30 13.28 -20.24 17.54
N THR A 31 13.14 -21.42 16.94
CA THR A 31 13.24 -21.56 15.49
C THR A 31 12.10 -20.75 14.92
N MET A 32 12.41 -19.54 14.46
CA MET A 32 11.49 -18.81 13.60
C MET A 32 11.16 -19.76 12.44
N PRO A 33 9.86 -20.02 12.14
CA PRO A 33 9.53 -20.75 10.96
C PRO A 33 10.14 -19.97 9.78
N HIS A 34 10.99 -20.62 8.98
CA HIS A 34 11.44 -20.07 7.72
C HIS A 34 10.18 -19.76 6.92
N SER A 35 9.81 -18.51 6.82
CA SER A 35 8.69 -18.08 5.99
C SER A 35 8.99 -18.53 4.57
N GLN A 36 8.18 -19.46 4.06
CA GLN A 36 8.19 -19.78 2.63
C GLN A 36 7.99 -18.48 1.86
N PRO A 37 8.62 -18.31 0.70
CA PRO A 37 8.43 -17.11 -0.10
C PRO A 37 6.93 -16.93 -0.32
N ALA A 38 6.42 -15.74 -0.02
CA ALA A 38 4.98 -15.46 -0.08
C ALA A 38 4.44 -15.59 -1.50
N TRP A 39 5.27 -15.31 -2.51
CA TRP A 39 4.96 -15.40 -3.91
C TRP A 39 5.68 -16.55 -4.60
N THR A 40 4.96 -17.28 -5.46
CA THR A 40 5.50 -18.30 -6.35
C THR A 40 5.31 -17.83 -7.79
N LEU A 41 6.38 -17.80 -8.56
CA LEU A 41 6.38 -17.40 -9.97
C LEU A 41 6.35 -18.62 -10.89
N ALA A 42 5.47 -18.58 -11.90
CA ALA A 42 5.41 -19.53 -13.01
C ALA A 42 5.24 -18.73 -14.31
N GLY A 43 6.35 -18.39 -14.94
CA GLY A 43 6.37 -17.40 -16.05
C GLY A 43 5.86 -16.04 -15.55
N LEU A 44 4.88 -15.47 -16.24
CA LEU A 44 4.27 -14.19 -15.90
C LEU A 44 3.15 -14.31 -14.85
N ILE A 45 2.84 -15.51 -14.35
CA ILE A 45 1.83 -15.72 -13.33
C ILE A 45 2.50 -15.82 -11.96
N ALA A 46 2.19 -14.88 -11.10
CA ALA A 46 2.56 -14.91 -9.69
C ALA A 46 1.39 -15.41 -8.86
N ARG A 47 1.64 -16.35 -7.95
CA ARG A 47 0.62 -16.93 -7.06
C ARG A 47 1.03 -16.85 -5.61
N ARG A 48 0.04 -16.59 -4.80
CA ARG A 48 0.06 -16.67 -3.35
C ARG A 48 -1.21 -17.40 -2.90
N THR A 49 -1.30 -17.85 -1.67
CA THR A 49 -2.47 -18.58 -1.15
C THR A 49 -3.77 -17.80 -1.32
N ASP A 50 -3.73 -16.49 -1.16
CA ASP A 50 -4.89 -15.58 -1.11
C ASP A 50 -5.06 -14.72 -2.37
N ALA A 51 -4.09 -14.72 -3.29
CA ALA A 51 -4.14 -13.89 -4.49
C ALA A 51 -3.33 -14.46 -5.66
N THR A 52 -3.69 -14.05 -6.87
CA THR A 52 -2.95 -14.33 -8.11
C THR A 52 -2.79 -13.04 -8.89
N ILE A 53 -1.65 -12.86 -9.56
CA ILE A 53 -1.40 -11.78 -10.51
C ILE A 53 -0.95 -12.39 -11.83
N ASP A 54 -1.56 -11.93 -12.93
CA ASP A 54 -1.02 -12.08 -14.27
C ASP A 54 -0.27 -10.80 -14.63
N LEU A 55 1.05 -10.87 -14.69
CA LEU A 55 1.90 -9.71 -14.96
C LEU A 55 1.74 -9.20 -16.40
N ALA A 56 1.26 -10.02 -17.34
CA ALA A 56 0.92 -9.57 -18.69
C ALA A 56 -0.41 -8.80 -18.73
N ALA A 57 -1.28 -9.00 -17.75
CA ALA A 57 -2.54 -8.28 -17.59
C ALA A 57 -2.47 -7.32 -16.38
N ALA A 58 -1.45 -6.48 -16.31
CA ALA A 58 -1.15 -5.63 -15.16
C ALA A 58 -2.33 -4.73 -14.75
N GLN A 59 -3.22 -4.36 -15.69
CA GLN A 59 -4.42 -3.56 -15.40
C GLN A 59 -5.42 -4.32 -14.52
N ALA A 60 -5.45 -5.66 -14.57
CA ALA A 60 -6.29 -6.46 -13.70
C ALA A 60 -5.76 -6.49 -12.25
N GLY A 61 -4.44 -6.43 -12.07
CA GLY A 61 -3.81 -6.48 -10.76
C GLY A 61 -3.97 -7.81 -10.05
N LEU A 62 -4.13 -7.74 -8.73
CA LEU A 62 -4.37 -8.89 -7.85
C LEU A 62 -5.78 -9.44 -8.05
N THR A 63 -5.92 -10.72 -8.41
CA THR A 63 -7.20 -11.43 -8.30
C THR A 63 -7.25 -12.10 -6.92
N THR A 64 -8.20 -11.70 -6.08
CA THR A 64 -8.37 -12.28 -4.74
C THR A 64 -9.03 -13.64 -4.83
N ALA A 65 -8.50 -14.64 -4.13
CA ALA A 65 -9.04 -16.01 -4.17
C ALA A 65 -10.44 -16.11 -3.55
N ALA A 66 -10.75 -15.27 -2.56
CA ALA A 66 -12.01 -15.36 -1.81
C ALA A 66 -13.21 -14.77 -2.59
N THR A 67 -13.02 -13.68 -3.31
CA THR A 67 -14.11 -12.90 -3.93
C THR A 67 -14.00 -12.77 -5.44
N GLY A 68 -12.84 -13.09 -6.02
CA GLY A 68 -12.56 -12.84 -7.44
C GLY A 68 -12.47 -11.35 -7.79
N ASP A 69 -12.31 -10.48 -6.80
CA ASP A 69 -12.07 -9.07 -7.05
C ASP A 69 -10.70 -8.85 -7.67
N HIS A 70 -10.61 -7.83 -8.50
CA HIS A 70 -9.36 -7.34 -9.06
C HIS A 70 -8.92 -6.09 -8.29
N LEU A 71 -7.76 -6.15 -7.63
CA LEU A 71 -7.25 -5.06 -6.79
C LEU A 71 -5.88 -4.62 -7.27
N LEU A 72 -5.61 -3.32 -7.16
CA LEU A 72 -4.29 -2.75 -7.34
C LEU A 72 -3.64 -3.09 -8.70
N GLY A 73 -4.43 -3.10 -9.79
CA GLY A 73 -3.92 -3.09 -11.15
C GLY A 73 -3.37 -1.71 -11.52
N ILE A 74 -2.73 -1.61 -12.67
CA ILE A 74 -2.15 -0.36 -13.16
C ILE A 74 -2.65 -0.04 -14.56
N ASP A 75 -3.07 1.19 -14.77
CA ASP A 75 -3.33 1.77 -16.09
C ASP A 75 -2.23 2.76 -16.42
N LEU A 76 -1.37 2.37 -17.34
CA LEU A 76 -0.28 3.21 -17.85
C LEU A 76 -0.74 4.08 -19.03
N GLY A 77 -2.00 3.91 -19.49
CA GLY A 77 -2.61 4.73 -20.54
C GLY A 77 -2.06 4.48 -21.97
N ASN A 78 -1.18 3.51 -22.16
CA ASN A 78 -0.53 3.25 -23.44
C ASN A 78 -1.12 2.06 -24.21
N ASP A 79 -1.90 1.20 -23.57
CA ASP A 79 -2.64 0.12 -24.22
C ASP A 79 -4.09 0.07 -23.68
N PRO A 80 -5.09 0.32 -24.55
CA PRO A 80 -6.50 0.25 -24.16
C PRO A 80 -6.94 -1.16 -23.72
N ARG A 81 -6.17 -2.21 -24.04
CA ARG A 81 -6.43 -3.58 -23.58
C ARG A 81 -5.85 -3.86 -22.21
N GLY A 82 -5.02 -2.95 -21.66
CA GLY A 82 -4.35 -3.11 -20.37
C GLY A 82 -3.38 -4.29 -20.34
N GLN A 83 -2.88 -4.70 -21.49
CA GLN A 83 -1.89 -5.77 -21.62
C GLN A 83 -0.50 -5.16 -21.74
N TYR A 84 0.35 -5.45 -20.79
CA TYR A 84 1.71 -4.96 -20.73
C TYR A 84 2.65 -6.14 -20.49
N GLU A 85 3.64 -6.31 -21.33
CA GLU A 85 4.68 -7.32 -21.09
C GLU A 85 5.78 -6.70 -20.22
N PRO A 86 6.05 -7.24 -19.01
CA PRO A 86 7.13 -6.73 -18.18
C PRO A 86 8.49 -7.09 -18.78
N SER A 87 9.42 -6.14 -18.80
CA SER A 87 10.81 -6.37 -19.22
C SER A 87 11.60 -7.19 -18.20
N ASP A 88 11.20 -7.14 -16.93
CA ASP A 88 11.79 -7.91 -15.84
C ASP A 88 10.79 -8.09 -14.70
N HIS A 89 10.91 -9.19 -13.93
CA HIS A 89 10.06 -9.46 -12.78
C HIS A 89 10.69 -10.46 -11.83
N TRP A 90 10.44 -10.30 -10.53
CA TRP A 90 10.93 -11.21 -9.50
C TRP A 90 10.07 -11.13 -8.23
N ALA A 91 10.19 -12.15 -7.39
CA ALA A 91 9.63 -12.16 -6.04
C ALA A 91 10.74 -12.15 -4.99
N ARG A 92 10.58 -11.38 -3.93
CA ARG A 92 11.50 -11.32 -2.80
C ARG A 92 10.73 -11.14 -1.49
N GLY A 93 10.65 -12.20 -0.69
CA GLY A 93 9.85 -12.21 0.53
C GLY A 93 8.37 -11.94 0.22
N GLU A 94 7.82 -10.90 0.81
CA GLU A 94 6.43 -10.48 0.62
C GLU A 94 6.24 -9.59 -0.62
N ASP A 95 7.30 -9.23 -1.31
CA ASP A 95 7.29 -8.32 -2.45
C ASP A 95 7.31 -9.09 -3.78
N LEU A 96 6.41 -8.72 -4.69
CA LEU A 96 6.45 -9.07 -6.10
C LEU A 96 6.72 -7.79 -6.90
N VAL A 97 7.75 -7.81 -7.71
CA VAL A 97 8.18 -6.65 -8.51
C VAL A 97 8.07 -6.96 -9.99
N ALA A 98 7.60 -5.99 -10.77
CA ALA A 98 7.63 -6.03 -12.23
C ALA A 98 8.01 -4.65 -12.79
N ILE A 99 8.78 -4.67 -13.89
CA ILE A 99 9.22 -3.47 -14.59
C ILE A 99 8.58 -3.48 -15.98
N TYR A 100 7.94 -2.37 -16.32
CA TYR A 100 7.31 -2.14 -17.61
C TYR A 100 8.06 -1.02 -18.32
N GLU A 101 8.64 -1.36 -19.48
CA GLU A 101 9.35 -0.38 -20.29
C GLU A 101 8.36 0.52 -21.05
N PRO A 102 8.80 1.72 -21.45
CA PRO A 102 7.95 2.65 -22.17
C PRO A 102 7.48 2.06 -23.49
N ALA A 103 6.17 2.08 -23.72
CA ALA A 103 5.56 1.65 -24.96
C ALA A 103 4.85 2.78 -25.72
N ASP A 104 4.86 4.00 -25.18
CA ASP A 104 4.20 5.16 -25.74
C ASP A 104 5.14 6.38 -25.87
N GLN A 105 4.60 7.47 -26.46
CA GLN A 105 5.32 8.73 -26.63
C GLN A 105 5.78 9.40 -25.34
N ARG A 106 5.19 9.04 -24.18
CA ARG A 106 5.58 9.56 -22.88
C ARG A 106 6.91 9.02 -22.40
N GLN A 107 7.37 7.92 -22.96
CA GLN A 107 8.58 7.21 -22.55
C GLN A 107 8.61 6.96 -21.04
N LEU A 108 7.44 6.60 -20.48
CA LEU A 108 7.25 6.39 -19.06
C LEU A 108 7.57 4.95 -18.69
N ARG A 109 8.68 4.73 -18.01
CA ARG A 109 9.05 3.46 -17.41
C ARG A 109 8.39 3.34 -16.04
N ALA A 110 7.66 2.25 -15.82
CA ALA A 110 7.01 1.99 -14.54
C ALA A 110 7.64 0.78 -13.83
N THR A 111 7.95 0.94 -12.54
CA THR A 111 8.29 -0.19 -11.66
C THR A 111 7.16 -0.35 -10.65
N LEU A 112 6.56 -1.52 -10.63
CA LEU A 112 5.45 -1.87 -9.75
C LEU A 112 5.94 -2.86 -8.72
N MET A 113 5.57 -2.63 -7.44
CA MET A 113 5.87 -3.57 -6.36
C MET A 113 4.60 -3.84 -5.58
N TRP A 114 4.05 -5.03 -5.72
CA TRP A 114 2.95 -5.52 -4.88
C TRP A 114 3.53 -6.15 -3.63
N ARG A 115 3.12 -5.66 -2.50
CA ARG A 115 3.53 -6.13 -1.17
C ARG A 115 2.33 -6.65 -0.41
N TRP A 116 2.45 -7.85 0.14
CA TRP A 116 1.49 -8.30 1.13
C TRP A 116 1.83 -7.72 2.50
N LEU A 117 0.79 -7.32 3.22
CA LEU A 117 0.93 -6.73 4.55
C LEU A 117 0.39 -7.73 5.59
N ALA A 118 1.26 -8.11 6.53
CA ALA A 118 0.85 -8.95 7.64
C ALA A 118 -0.14 -8.20 8.55
N GLY A 119 -1.25 -8.84 8.89
CA GLY A 119 -2.27 -8.23 9.72
C GLY A 119 -3.46 -9.16 9.98
N PRO A 120 -4.44 -8.72 10.76
CA PRO A 120 -5.64 -9.50 11.05
C PRO A 120 -6.57 -9.65 9.84
N SER A 121 -6.44 -8.77 8.85
CA SER A 121 -7.21 -8.78 7.61
C SER A 121 -6.26 -8.83 6.42
N PRO A 122 -6.62 -9.55 5.34
CA PRO A 122 -5.85 -9.54 4.11
C PRO A 122 -5.66 -8.11 3.59
N ALA A 123 -4.41 -7.72 3.39
CA ALA A 123 -4.08 -6.38 2.91
C ALA A 123 -2.88 -6.43 1.96
N TRP A 124 -2.92 -5.58 0.95
CA TRP A 124 -1.88 -5.45 -0.07
C TRP A 124 -1.57 -3.97 -0.29
N GLU A 125 -0.34 -3.69 -0.63
CA GLU A 125 0.13 -2.38 -1.02
C GLU A 125 0.78 -2.46 -2.40
N LEU A 126 0.41 -1.56 -3.30
CA LEU A 126 1.11 -1.35 -4.56
C LEU A 126 1.93 -0.07 -4.44
N VAL A 127 3.24 -0.21 -4.59
CA VAL A 127 4.15 0.91 -4.80
C VAL A 127 4.37 1.08 -6.29
N VAL A 128 4.07 2.26 -6.80
CA VAL A 128 4.28 2.66 -8.18
C VAL A 128 5.47 3.60 -8.23
N SER A 129 6.47 3.28 -9.05
CA SER A 129 7.58 4.18 -9.36
C SER A 129 7.55 4.51 -10.85
N ALA A 130 7.63 5.78 -11.21
CA ALA A 130 7.61 6.24 -12.59
C ALA A 130 8.82 7.13 -12.88
N GLN A 131 9.42 6.95 -14.06
CA GLN A 131 10.52 7.77 -14.58
C GLN A 131 10.40 7.88 -16.10
N THR A 132 11.00 8.91 -16.68
CA THR A 132 11.03 9.12 -18.13
C THR A 132 12.44 9.36 -18.65
N SER A 133 12.67 9.03 -19.92
CA SER A 133 13.89 9.38 -20.65
C SER A 133 13.81 10.73 -21.36
N LEU A 134 12.60 11.33 -21.44
CA LEU A 134 12.35 12.63 -22.04
C LEU A 134 12.73 13.77 -21.09
N LEU A 135 13.06 14.93 -21.65
CA LEU A 135 13.32 16.14 -20.85
C LEU A 135 12.10 16.52 -20.01
N GLU A 136 10.89 16.32 -20.57
CA GLU A 136 9.62 16.54 -19.90
C GLU A 136 8.57 15.58 -20.46
N SER A 137 7.71 15.02 -19.63
CA SER A 137 6.64 14.10 -20.02
C SER A 137 5.46 14.15 -19.05
N ASP A 138 4.31 13.65 -19.51
CA ASP A 138 3.12 13.39 -18.67
C ASP A 138 3.37 12.18 -17.76
N SER A 139 3.26 12.38 -16.46
CA SER A 139 3.49 11.34 -15.45
C SER A 139 2.24 10.56 -15.04
N ARG A 140 1.05 10.95 -15.49
CA ARG A 140 -0.22 10.40 -15.01
C ARG A 140 -0.32 8.90 -15.23
N VAL A 141 -0.61 8.19 -14.14
CA VAL A 141 -0.96 6.77 -14.12
C VAL A 141 -2.14 6.57 -13.17
N ALA A 142 -2.91 5.52 -13.35
CA ALA A 142 -4.00 5.19 -12.44
C ALA A 142 -3.80 3.79 -11.87
N VAL A 143 -3.98 3.65 -10.55
CA VAL A 143 -4.13 2.34 -9.90
C VAL A 143 -5.60 1.95 -9.99
N ILE A 144 -5.86 0.80 -10.63
CA ILE A 144 -7.22 0.33 -10.94
C ILE A 144 -7.59 -0.81 -9.99
N SER A 145 -8.82 -0.75 -9.50
CA SER A 145 -9.47 -1.88 -8.84
C SER A 145 -10.86 -2.08 -9.45
N ASP A 146 -11.22 -3.34 -9.70
CA ASP A 146 -12.52 -3.74 -10.21
C ASP A 146 -13.12 -4.77 -9.25
N ILE A 147 -14.14 -4.38 -8.51
CA ILE A 147 -14.70 -5.13 -7.40
C ILE A 147 -16.21 -5.27 -7.53
N ALA A 148 -16.82 -6.20 -6.78
CA ALA A 148 -18.26 -6.24 -6.68
C ALA A 148 -18.80 -4.93 -6.08
N ALA A 149 -19.87 -4.38 -6.65
CA ALA A 149 -20.49 -3.15 -6.20
C ALA A 149 -21.09 -3.31 -4.78
N GLY A 150 -21.18 -2.21 -4.07
CA GLY A 150 -21.71 -2.13 -2.72
C GLY A 150 -22.09 -0.71 -2.34
N THR A 151 -22.37 -0.48 -1.07
CA THR A 151 -22.51 0.88 -0.52
C THR A 151 -21.15 1.52 -0.40
N ILE A 152 -20.99 2.72 -0.92
CA ILE A 152 -19.71 3.43 -0.98
C ILE A 152 -19.70 4.53 0.05
N ALA A 153 -18.63 4.60 0.82
CA ALA A 153 -18.26 5.78 1.59
C ALA A 153 -16.87 6.24 1.12
N TRP A 154 -16.71 7.54 1.02
CA TRP A 154 -15.41 8.17 0.80
C TRP A 154 -14.85 8.67 2.13
N GLY A 155 -13.55 8.88 2.22
CA GLY A 155 -12.93 9.38 3.42
C GLY A 155 -11.71 10.22 3.14
N ARG A 156 -11.32 10.94 4.19
CA ARG A 156 -10.05 11.66 4.29
C ARG A 156 -9.26 11.09 5.45
N SER A 157 -7.99 10.81 5.20
CA SER A 157 -7.08 10.35 6.23
C SER A 157 -6.84 11.42 7.29
N THR A 158 -6.85 11.00 8.54
CA THR A 158 -6.48 11.82 9.70
C THR A 158 -5.47 11.05 10.54
N ALA A 159 -4.87 11.72 11.53
CA ALA A 159 -3.96 11.07 12.48
C ALA A 159 -4.61 9.91 13.26
N GLY A 160 -5.96 9.93 13.39
CA GLY A 160 -6.73 8.90 14.11
C GLY A 160 -7.42 7.87 13.20
N GLY A 161 -7.23 7.93 11.90
CA GLY A 161 -7.90 7.06 10.93
C GLY A 161 -8.55 7.83 9.80
N ALA A 162 -9.70 7.37 9.32
CA ALA A 162 -10.48 8.06 8.30
C ALA A 162 -11.81 8.56 8.89
N VAL A 163 -12.22 9.73 8.46
CA VAL A 163 -13.60 10.22 8.62
C VAL A 163 -14.36 9.81 7.37
N TRP A 164 -15.38 8.96 7.56
CA TRP A 164 -16.15 8.38 6.47
C TRP A 164 -17.45 9.14 6.23
N GLU A 165 -17.71 9.49 4.97
CA GLU A 165 -18.94 10.10 4.52
C GLU A 165 -19.59 9.24 3.41
N PRO A 166 -20.92 9.04 3.43
CA PRO A 166 -21.58 8.25 2.41
C PRO A 166 -21.47 8.94 1.04
N LEU A 167 -21.22 8.15 0.01
CA LEU A 167 -21.21 8.61 -1.37
C LEU A 167 -22.50 8.17 -2.08
N GLY A 168 -23.27 9.12 -2.58
CA GLY A 168 -24.49 8.83 -3.34
C GLY A 168 -24.18 8.09 -4.64
N THR A 169 -25.10 7.22 -5.06
CA THR A 169 -24.99 6.51 -6.33
C THR A 169 -24.88 7.48 -7.51
N GLY A 170 -23.83 7.34 -8.31
CA GLY A 170 -23.57 8.20 -9.46
C GLY A 170 -22.97 9.57 -9.13
N SER A 171 -22.73 9.87 -7.86
CA SER A 171 -22.00 11.08 -7.47
C SER A 171 -20.49 10.93 -7.75
N PRO A 172 -19.81 11.98 -8.22
CA PRO A 172 -18.36 11.96 -8.33
C PRO A 172 -17.73 11.89 -6.94
N CYS A 173 -16.58 11.22 -6.84
CA CYS A 173 -15.80 11.23 -5.61
C CYS A 173 -15.24 12.65 -5.38
N PRO A 174 -15.34 13.20 -4.15
CA PRO A 174 -14.73 14.49 -3.83
C PRO A 174 -13.22 14.51 -4.08
N LEU A 175 -12.70 15.67 -4.49
CA LEU A 175 -11.26 15.82 -4.79
C LEU A 175 -10.37 15.66 -3.55
N GLU A 176 -10.90 15.95 -2.37
CA GLU A 176 -10.22 15.76 -1.10
C GLU A 176 -10.18 14.32 -0.60
N ALA A 177 -10.90 13.41 -1.25
CA ALA A 177 -10.89 12.00 -0.89
C ALA A 177 -9.53 11.37 -1.16
N ASP A 178 -8.99 10.68 -0.17
CA ASP A 178 -7.79 9.85 -0.29
C ASP A 178 -8.05 8.37 0.01
N CYS A 179 -9.26 8.04 0.44
CA CYS A 179 -9.68 6.66 0.67
C CYS A 179 -11.17 6.41 0.38
N LEU A 180 -11.46 5.16 0.08
CA LEU A 180 -12.81 4.64 -0.17
C LEU A 180 -13.05 3.40 0.67
N LEU A 181 -14.27 3.25 1.16
CA LEU A 181 -14.79 2.03 1.78
C LEU A 181 -16.00 1.55 0.98
N VAL A 182 -15.91 0.34 0.45
CA VAL A 182 -17.01 -0.30 -0.27
C VAL A 182 -17.54 -1.45 0.59
N GLN A 183 -18.72 -1.27 1.16
CA GLN A 183 -19.37 -2.26 2.02
C GLN A 183 -20.30 -3.14 1.18
N ARG A 184 -20.13 -4.45 1.27
CA ARG A 184 -20.89 -5.47 0.54
C ARG A 184 -21.60 -6.39 1.52
N ARG A 185 -22.37 -7.34 1.01
CA ARG A 185 -23.21 -8.19 1.86
C ARG A 185 -22.44 -9.05 2.87
N GLY A 186 -21.22 -9.46 2.58
CA GLY A 186 -20.43 -10.37 3.44
C GLY A 186 -19.12 -9.80 3.95
N ASP A 187 -18.62 -8.77 3.29
CA ASP A 187 -17.33 -8.15 3.56
C ASP A 187 -17.32 -6.67 3.19
N ALA A 188 -16.18 -6.03 3.37
CA ALA A 188 -15.93 -4.70 2.86
C ALA A 188 -14.51 -4.60 2.30
N VAL A 189 -14.32 -3.72 1.33
CA VAL A 189 -13.01 -3.40 0.75
C VAL A 189 -12.69 -1.96 1.08
N VAL A 190 -11.50 -1.71 1.62
CA VAL A 190 -10.94 -0.37 1.74
C VAL A 190 -9.83 -0.19 0.70
N LEU A 191 -9.87 0.94 0.02
CA LEU A 191 -8.80 1.43 -0.86
C LEU A 191 -8.32 2.76 -0.32
N ALA A 192 -7.02 2.95 -0.18
CA ALA A 192 -6.44 4.19 0.30
C ALA A 192 -5.18 4.54 -0.49
N VAL A 193 -5.09 5.80 -0.89
CA VAL A 193 -3.88 6.41 -1.44
C VAL A 193 -3.16 7.14 -0.32
N HIS A 194 -1.83 7.11 -0.29
CA HIS A 194 -1.11 7.91 0.71
C HIS A 194 -1.50 9.39 0.56
N PRO A 195 -1.87 10.10 1.64
CA PRO A 195 -2.46 11.45 1.53
C PRO A 195 -1.55 12.48 0.85
N ALA A 196 -0.22 12.31 0.92
CA ALA A 196 0.72 13.15 0.18
C ALA A 196 0.67 12.93 -1.34
N ASP A 197 0.16 11.77 -1.79
CA ASP A 197 0.19 11.33 -3.17
C ASP A 197 -1.19 11.31 -3.84
N ALA A 198 -2.27 11.40 -3.04
CA ALA A 198 -3.64 11.38 -3.55
C ALA A 198 -3.90 12.58 -4.46
N ARG A 199 -4.45 12.32 -5.66
CA ARG A 199 -4.79 13.35 -6.63
C ARG A 199 -6.27 13.34 -6.97
N ARG A 200 -6.79 12.20 -7.37
CA ARG A 200 -8.19 12.03 -7.73
C ARG A 200 -8.59 10.57 -7.67
N ILE A 201 -9.78 10.28 -7.19
CA ILE A 201 -10.39 8.96 -7.26
C ILE A 201 -11.60 9.06 -8.19
N GLU A 202 -11.64 8.20 -9.20
CA GLU A 202 -12.77 8.08 -10.12
C GLU A 202 -13.49 6.75 -9.93
N LEU A 203 -14.80 6.79 -10.07
CA LEU A 203 -15.68 5.64 -9.88
C LEU A 203 -16.55 5.44 -11.12
N ILE A 204 -16.60 4.21 -11.60
CA ILE A 204 -17.49 3.81 -12.70
C ILE A 204 -18.26 2.58 -12.24
N VAL A 205 -19.58 2.72 -12.12
CA VAL A 205 -20.48 1.60 -11.82
C VAL A 205 -20.95 1.00 -13.13
N ALA A 206 -20.73 -0.30 -13.32
CA ALA A 206 -21.15 -1.05 -14.49
C ALA A 206 -21.85 -2.35 -14.04
N GLY A 207 -23.19 -2.30 -13.97
CA GLY A 207 -23.98 -3.40 -13.42
C GLY A 207 -23.64 -3.68 -11.97
N GLU A 208 -23.21 -4.89 -11.67
CA GLU A 208 -22.79 -5.34 -10.32
C GLU A 208 -21.30 -5.10 -10.03
N ARG A 209 -20.60 -4.43 -10.91
CA ARG A 209 -19.17 -4.13 -10.74
C ARG A 209 -18.96 -2.64 -10.51
N LEU A 210 -17.97 -2.36 -9.70
CA LEU A 210 -17.45 -1.02 -9.42
C LEU A 210 -15.97 -0.97 -9.82
N ARG A 211 -15.68 -0.18 -10.85
CA ARG A 211 -14.30 0.15 -11.23
C ARG A 211 -13.89 1.41 -10.51
N ILE A 212 -12.76 1.35 -9.83
CA ILE A 212 -12.16 2.43 -9.06
C ILE A 212 -10.80 2.75 -9.69
N ALA A 213 -10.56 4.02 -10.02
CA ALA A 213 -9.28 4.50 -10.52
C ALA A 213 -8.71 5.54 -9.55
N CYS A 214 -7.60 5.20 -8.90
CA CYS A 214 -6.83 6.12 -8.07
C CYS A 214 -5.73 6.75 -8.93
N TRP A 215 -5.94 7.99 -9.36
CA TRP A 215 -4.98 8.74 -10.16
C TRP A 215 -3.82 9.21 -9.31
N LEU A 216 -2.61 8.88 -9.75
CA LEU A 216 -1.35 9.24 -9.14
C LEU A 216 -0.64 10.23 -10.07
N PHE A 217 0.20 11.05 -9.49
CA PHE A 217 1.01 12.04 -10.17
C PHE A 217 0.14 12.96 -11.07
N SER A 218 0.33 14.23 -11.00
CA SER A 218 -0.47 15.21 -11.75
C SER A 218 0.39 16.24 -12.46
N GLU A 219 1.69 16.17 -12.23
CA GLU A 219 2.68 17.11 -12.72
C GLU A 219 3.48 16.48 -13.86
N ALA A 220 4.07 17.31 -14.69
CA ALA A 220 5.06 16.83 -15.64
C ALA A 220 6.24 16.22 -14.90
N ILE A 221 6.79 15.13 -15.45
CA ILE A 221 8.00 14.49 -14.95
C ILE A 221 9.17 14.84 -15.88
N GLU A 222 10.29 15.19 -15.30
CA GLU A 222 11.52 15.48 -16.02
C GLU A 222 12.47 14.28 -16.04
N LYS A 223 13.36 14.26 -17.02
CA LYS A 223 14.44 13.27 -17.09
C LYS A 223 15.29 13.27 -15.84
N GLY A 224 15.48 12.07 -15.26
CA GLY A 224 16.25 11.88 -14.04
C GLY A 224 15.43 12.01 -12.74
N VAL A 225 14.18 12.46 -12.84
CA VAL A 225 13.25 12.45 -11.71
C VAL A 225 12.62 11.07 -11.58
N LEU A 226 12.50 10.58 -10.34
CA LEU A 226 11.79 9.36 -9.99
C LEU A 226 10.61 9.73 -9.10
N LEU A 227 9.40 9.63 -9.62
CA LEU A 227 8.18 9.77 -8.83
C LEU A 227 7.82 8.44 -8.19
N ARG A 228 7.35 8.48 -6.95
CA ARG A 228 6.84 7.30 -6.25
C ARG A 228 5.55 7.61 -5.53
N SER A 229 4.65 6.64 -5.55
CA SER A 229 3.39 6.69 -4.80
C SER A 229 2.99 5.30 -4.37
N ARG A 230 2.01 5.20 -3.47
CA ARG A 230 1.48 3.93 -3.01
C ARG A 230 -0.02 3.97 -2.77
N VAL A 231 -0.63 2.85 -3.09
CA VAL A 231 -2.05 2.58 -2.86
C VAL A 231 -2.16 1.30 -2.06
N ARG A 232 -3.01 1.29 -1.05
CA ARG A 232 -3.29 0.12 -0.22
C ARG A 232 -4.70 -0.35 -0.44
N ALA A 233 -4.87 -1.66 -0.53
CA ALA A 233 -6.16 -2.33 -0.53
C ALA A 233 -6.22 -3.30 0.65
N ALA A 234 -7.35 -3.38 1.34
CA ALA A 234 -7.59 -4.41 2.34
C ALA A 234 -9.04 -4.89 2.30
N VAL A 235 -9.24 -6.14 2.69
CA VAL A 235 -10.57 -6.77 2.78
C VAL A 235 -10.83 -7.16 4.22
N GLY A 236 -12.02 -6.83 4.73
CA GLY A 236 -12.37 -7.10 6.12
C GLY A 236 -13.87 -7.21 6.34
N PRO A 237 -14.31 -7.37 7.60
CA PRO A 237 -15.72 -7.53 7.93
C PRO A 237 -16.51 -6.26 7.62
N HIS A 238 -17.70 -6.41 7.03
CA HIS A 238 -18.51 -5.27 6.62
C HIS A 238 -19.17 -4.51 7.80
N GLN A 239 -19.36 -5.19 8.92
CA GLN A 239 -20.11 -4.66 10.08
C GLN A 239 -19.29 -3.72 10.97
N ASP A 240 -17.98 -3.74 10.87
CA ASP A 240 -17.08 -2.91 11.66
C ASP A 240 -16.13 -2.14 10.72
N THR A 241 -16.15 -0.83 10.82
CA THR A 241 -15.28 0.05 10.02
C THR A 241 -13.97 0.42 10.72
N ALA A 242 -13.77 0.00 11.97
CA ALA A 242 -12.58 0.34 12.74
C ALA A 242 -11.30 -0.21 12.08
N TRP A 243 -11.36 -1.43 11.54
CA TRP A 243 -10.25 -2.03 10.79
C TRP A 243 -9.88 -1.23 9.54
N ALA A 244 -10.89 -0.71 8.82
CA ALA A 244 -10.69 0.12 7.64
C ALA A 244 -10.01 1.44 8.02
N SER A 245 -10.50 2.11 9.07
CA SER A 245 -9.89 3.33 9.63
C SER A 245 -8.46 3.07 10.11
N ALA A 246 -8.20 1.95 10.77
CA ALA A 246 -6.85 1.57 11.21
C ALA A 246 -5.91 1.32 10.01
N THR A 247 -6.41 0.70 8.94
CA THR A 247 -5.66 0.48 7.69
C THR A 247 -5.24 1.81 7.04
N VAL A 248 -6.19 2.77 6.96
CA VAL A 248 -5.94 4.12 6.44
C VAL A 248 -4.94 4.87 7.32
N ALA A 249 -5.14 4.85 8.66
CA ALA A 249 -4.22 5.49 9.61
C ALA A 249 -2.79 4.94 9.48
N ALA A 250 -2.65 3.63 9.38
CA ALA A 250 -1.35 2.98 9.23
C ALA A 250 -0.64 3.36 7.91
N LEU A 251 -1.41 3.59 6.83
CA LEU A 251 -0.85 4.12 5.57
C LEU A 251 -0.42 5.58 5.74
N ALA A 252 -1.29 6.43 6.27
CA ALA A 252 -1.04 7.85 6.44
C ALA A 252 0.13 8.15 7.40
N ALA A 253 0.29 7.33 8.45
CA ALA A 253 1.39 7.46 9.42
C ALA A 253 2.74 6.96 8.87
N SER A 254 2.74 6.20 7.77
CA SER A 254 3.99 5.71 7.19
C SER A 254 4.70 6.86 6.46
N PRO A 255 6.05 6.96 6.51
CA PRO A 255 6.76 8.04 5.85
C PRO A 255 6.48 8.02 4.35
N PRO A 256 6.37 9.19 3.69
CA PRO A 256 6.26 9.26 2.24
C PRO A 256 7.41 8.51 1.57
N LEU A 257 7.13 7.91 0.40
CA LEU A 257 8.19 7.33 -0.40
C LEU A 257 9.11 8.44 -0.90
N LEU A 258 10.41 8.22 -0.82
CA LEU A 258 11.36 9.19 -1.35
C LEU A 258 11.20 9.32 -2.86
N THR A 259 10.99 10.53 -3.34
CA THR A 259 11.08 10.94 -4.75
C THR A 259 12.41 11.65 -4.94
N THR A 260 13.10 11.39 -6.02
CA THR A 260 14.39 12.04 -6.37
C THR A 260 14.35 12.57 -7.77
#